data_8a04ea2fb5bbf71e4d5b1993e572bad9
#
_entry.id   8a04ea2fb5bbf71e4d5b1993e572bad9
#
_cell.length_a   1.000
_cell.length_b   1.000
_cell.length_c   1.000
_cell.angle_alpha   90.00
_cell.angle_beta   90.00
_cell.angle_gamma   90.00
#
_symmetry.space_group_name_H-M   'P 1'
#
loop_
_entity.id
_entity.type
_entity.pdbx_description
1 polymer ?
#
loop_
_entity_poly.entity_id
_entity_poly.type
_entity_poly.pdbx_seq_one_letter_code
_entity_poly.pdbx_strand_id
1 'polypeptide(L)'
;MILIKPNVYKILEQYREYLIQEGLTSKARAKQKVDLIFQAINDNLGGMITHRPSPYKELGKDMDCLLYVYKDPKSKTQWGFAYKLFDEDNVIVYYMRNLKLVIEK
;
A
#
# COMPACT_ATOMS: atom_id res chain seq x y z
N MET A 1 -15.25 1.71 7.00
CA MET A 1 -14.30 2.85 6.98
C MET A 1 -12.87 2.30 6.93
N ILE A 2 -12.01 2.91 6.11
CA ILE A 2 -10.60 2.52 6.05
C ILE A 2 -9.76 3.64 6.67
N LEU A 3 -9.05 3.31 7.73
CA LEU A 3 -8.12 4.23 8.39
C LEU A 3 -6.70 3.90 7.93
N ILE A 4 -5.98 4.91 7.48
CA ILE A 4 -4.59 4.75 7.00
C ILE A 4 -3.67 5.47 7.97
N LYS A 5 -2.69 4.75 8.53
CA LYS A 5 -1.74 5.33 9.49
C LYS A 5 -0.84 6.38 8.83
N PRO A 6 -0.40 7.40 9.58
CA PRO A 6 0.41 8.49 9.02
C PRO A 6 1.70 8.06 8.33
N ASN A 7 2.34 7.00 8.79
CA ASN A 7 3.56 6.49 8.16
C ASN A 7 3.31 6.00 6.72
N VAL A 8 2.10 5.50 6.43
CA VAL A 8 1.74 5.07 5.09
C VAL A 8 1.58 6.28 4.17
N TYR A 9 0.92 7.33 4.64
CA TYR A 9 0.81 8.59 3.89
C TYR A 9 2.18 9.17 3.56
N LYS A 10 3.10 9.11 4.51
CA LYS A 10 4.46 9.61 4.33
C LYS A 10 5.18 8.87 3.22
N ILE A 11 5.05 7.55 3.16
CA ILE A 11 5.66 6.73 2.11
C ILE A 11 5.07 7.06 0.75
N LEU A 12 3.75 7.26 0.67
CA LEU A 12 3.08 7.63 -0.58
C LEU A 12 3.53 9.01 -1.07
N GLU A 13 3.71 9.98 -0.16
CA GLU A 13 4.24 11.29 -0.52
C GLU A 13 5.69 11.21 -1.02
N GLN A 14 6.53 10.44 -0.34
CA GLN A 14 7.90 10.22 -0.76
C GLN A 14 7.97 9.57 -2.15
N TYR A 15 7.09 8.63 -2.43
CA TYR A 15 7.00 8.00 -3.75
C TYR A 15 6.61 9.01 -4.82
N ARG A 16 5.61 9.86 -4.55
CA ARG A 16 5.19 10.92 -5.47
C ARG A 16 6.34 11.88 -5.78
N GLU A 17 7.03 12.36 -4.75
CA GLU A 17 8.16 13.26 -4.90
C GLU A 17 9.31 12.63 -5.68
N TYR A 18 9.60 11.37 -5.41
CA TYR A 18 10.62 10.62 -6.14
C TYR A 18 10.31 10.58 -7.64
N LEU A 19 9.08 10.29 -8.02
CA LEU A 19 8.67 10.25 -9.42
C LEU A 19 8.87 11.61 -10.12
N ILE A 20 8.59 12.70 -9.43
CA ILE A 20 8.74 14.05 -9.97
C ILE A 20 10.23 14.43 -10.07
N GLN A 21 10.99 14.23 -9.02
CA GLN A 21 12.41 14.62 -8.94
C GLN A 21 13.27 13.86 -9.94
N GLU A 22 13.00 12.59 -10.14
CA GLU A 22 13.75 11.76 -11.10
C GLU A 22 13.28 11.97 -12.54
N GLY A 23 12.31 12.87 -12.77
CA GLY A 23 11.80 13.14 -14.10
C GLY A 23 11.06 11.99 -14.75
N LEU A 24 10.61 11.03 -13.93
CA LEU A 24 9.93 9.83 -14.44
C LEU A 24 8.51 10.13 -14.90
N THR A 25 7.89 11.19 -14.35
CA THR A 25 6.54 11.57 -14.72
C THR A 25 6.26 13.02 -14.32
N SER A 26 5.19 13.59 -14.86
CA SER A 26 4.72 14.92 -14.50
C SER A 26 4.09 14.92 -13.10
N LYS A 27 3.92 16.12 -12.50
CA LYS A 27 3.23 16.27 -11.21
C LYS A 27 1.81 15.71 -11.25
N ALA A 28 1.08 15.95 -12.34
CA ALA A 28 -0.29 15.46 -12.48
C ALA A 28 -0.34 13.92 -12.51
N ARG A 29 0.57 13.30 -13.24
CA ARG A 29 0.63 11.83 -13.32
C ARG A 29 1.11 11.20 -12.01
N ALA A 30 2.04 11.83 -11.32
CA ALA A 30 2.49 11.36 -10.01
C ALA A 30 1.34 11.35 -9.00
N LYS A 31 0.56 12.42 -8.97
CA LYS A 31 -0.64 12.49 -8.13
C LYS A 31 -1.65 11.41 -8.52
N GLN A 32 -1.87 11.22 -9.81
CA GLN A 32 -2.80 10.19 -10.32
C GLN A 32 -2.38 8.79 -9.89
N LYS A 33 -1.08 8.47 -9.92
CA LYS A 33 -0.58 7.18 -9.46
C LYS A 33 -0.88 6.93 -7.98
N VAL A 34 -0.68 7.94 -7.14
CA VAL A 34 -0.99 7.86 -5.73
C VAL A 34 -2.50 7.72 -5.50
N ASP A 35 -3.31 8.49 -6.22
CA ASP A 35 -4.77 8.41 -6.14
C ASP A 35 -5.28 7.01 -6.52
N LEU A 36 -4.69 6.38 -7.52
CA LEU A 36 -5.03 5.02 -7.91
C LEU A 36 -4.71 3.99 -6.82
N ILE A 37 -3.62 4.20 -6.08
CA ILE A 37 -3.28 3.34 -4.94
C ILE A 37 -4.34 3.49 -3.84
N PHE A 38 -4.73 4.73 -3.50
CA PHE A 38 -5.79 4.96 -2.52
C PHE A 38 -7.11 4.35 -2.95
N GLN A 39 -7.46 4.49 -4.22
CA GLN A 39 -8.68 3.92 -4.77
C GLN A 39 -8.67 2.38 -4.66
N ALA A 40 -7.53 1.76 -4.98
CA ALA A 40 -7.38 0.32 -4.88
C ALA A 40 -7.55 -0.16 -3.43
N ILE A 41 -6.99 0.57 -2.46
CA ILE A 41 -7.16 0.26 -1.04
C ILE A 41 -8.64 0.33 -0.66
N ASN A 42 -9.33 1.41 -1.04
CA ASN A 42 -10.74 1.57 -0.72
C ASN A 42 -11.63 0.50 -1.38
N ASP A 43 -11.34 0.16 -2.63
CA ASP A 43 -12.16 -0.80 -3.38
C ASP A 43 -11.94 -2.24 -2.92
N ASN A 44 -10.75 -2.58 -2.43
CA ASN A 44 -10.39 -3.96 -2.14
C ASN A 44 -10.37 -4.30 -0.64
N LEU A 45 -9.95 -3.39 0.24
CA LEU A 45 -9.86 -3.70 1.66
C LEU A 45 -11.18 -3.55 2.41
N GLY A 46 -12.12 -2.77 1.86
CA GLY A 46 -13.45 -2.61 2.47
C GLY A 46 -14.48 -3.64 2.00
N GLY A 47 -14.10 -4.57 1.12
CA GLY A 47 -15.02 -5.51 0.50
C GLY A 47 -14.77 -6.97 0.88
N MET A 48 -15.40 -7.85 0.13
CA MET A 48 -15.30 -9.30 0.34
C MET A 48 -14.09 -9.87 -0.39
N ILE A 49 -12.88 -9.58 0.09
CA ILE A 49 -11.67 -10.16 -0.47
C ILE A 49 -11.17 -11.29 0.45
N THR A 50 -10.35 -12.16 -0.13
CA THR A 50 -9.67 -13.19 0.64
C THR A 50 -8.52 -12.52 1.41
N HIS A 51 -8.59 -12.59 2.74
CA HIS A 51 -7.57 -12.02 3.61
C HIS A 51 -6.48 -13.05 3.86
N ARG A 52 -5.22 -12.67 3.61
CA ARG A 52 -4.06 -13.55 3.83
C ARG A 52 -3.14 -12.97 4.88
N PRO A 53 -2.64 -13.81 5.83
CA PRO A 53 -1.64 -13.34 6.79
C PRO A 53 -0.38 -12.84 6.09
N SER A 54 0.20 -11.76 6.60
CA SER A 54 1.46 -11.25 6.06
C SER A 54 2.61 -12.17 6.45
N PRO A 55 3.41 -12.64 5.46
CA PRO A 55 4.59 -13.46 5.75
C PRO A 55 5.84 -12.64 6.03
N TYR A 56 5.77 -11.31 5.96
CA TYR A 56 6.92 -10.42 6.05
C TYR A 56 6.94 -9.65 7.37
N LYS A 57 8.07 -9.70 8.09
CA LYS A 57 8.23 -8.93 9.34
C LYS A 57 8.03 -7.44 9.13
N GLU A 58 8.54 -6.91 8.03
CA GLU A 58 8.42 -5.48 7.69
C GLU A 58 6.99 -5.08 7.33
N LEU A 59 6.12 -6.04 7.13
CA LEU A 59 4.70 -5.85 6.86
C LEU A 59 3.84 -6.53 7.92
N GLY A 60 4.27 -6.42 9.17
CA GLY A 60 3.44 -6.75 10.33
C GLY A 60 3.24 -8.23 10.62
N LYS A 61 4.14 -9.11 10.16
CA LYS A 61 4.03 -10.54 10.45
C LYS A 61 3.89 -10.81 11.94
N ASP A 62 4.73 -10.18 12.77
CA ASP A 62 4.74 -10.40 14.22
C ASP A 62 3.57 -9.71 14.93
N MET A 63 2.80 -8.90 14.23
CA MET A 63 1.59 -8.25 14.73
C MET A 63 0.31 -8.90 14.20
N ASP A 64 0.43 -10.03 13.53
CA ASP A 64 -0.69 -10.74 12.88
C ASP A 64 -1.42 -9.89 11.84
N CYS A 65 -0.71 -9.02 11.14
CA CYS A 65 -1.30 -8.25 10.07
C CYS A 65 -1.62 -9.12 8.86
N LEU A 66 -2.62 -8.68 8.11
CA LEU A 66 -2.97 -9.25 6.81
C LEU A 66 -2.22 -8.50 5.71
N LEU A 67 -2.02 -9.15 4.57
CA LEU A 67 -1.29 -8.58 3.44
C LEU A 67 -2.21 -8.29 2.26
N TYR A 68 -2.12 -7.07 1.72
CA TYR A 68 -2.71 -6.71 0.43
C TYR A 68 -1.59 -6.29 -0.51
N VAL A 69 -1.59 -6.83 -1.74
CA VAL A 69 -0.59 -6.50 -2.76
C VAL A 69 -1.25 -5.69 -3.86
N TYR A 70 -0.72 -4.50 -4.12
CA TYR A 70 -1.11 -3.67 -5.24
C TYR A 70 -0.03 -3.74 -6.32
N LYS A 71 -0.43 -4.09 -7.54
CA LYS A 71 0.46 -4.11 -8.70
C LYS A 71 0.19 -2.90 -9.56
N ASP A 72 1.23 -2.09 -9.82
CA ASP A 72 1.11 -0.96 -10.73
C ASP A 72 0.86 -1.50 -12.14
N PRO A 73 -0.24 -1.11 -12.81
CA PRO A 73 -0.56 -1.64 -14.15
C PRO A 73 0.41 -1.20 -15.23
N LYS A 74 1.20 -0.15 -14.98
CA LYS A 74 2.13 0.41 -15.97
C LYS A 74 3.60 0.20 -15.63
N SER A 75 3.89 -0.51 -14.55
CA SER A 75 5.27 -0.82 -14.14
C SER A 75 5.31 -2.18 -13.47
N LYS A 76 6.53 -2.65 -13.15
CA LYS A 76 6.71 -3.91 -12.44
C LYS A 76 6.69 -3.73 -10.92
N THR A 77 6.41 -2.53 -10.45
CA THR A 77 6.40 -2.23 -9.02
C THR A 77 5.20 -2.87 -8.35
N GLN A 78 5.45 -3.54 -7.24
CA GLN A 78 4.41 -4.10 -6.39
C GLN A 78 4.54 -3.51 -4.99
N TRP A 79 3.41 -3.03 -4.46
CA TRP A 79 3.35 -2.46 -3.11
C TRP A 79 2.61 -3.41 -2.19
N GLY A 80 3.22 -3.72 -1.06
CA GLY A 80 2.59 -4.50 -0.01
C GLY A 80 2.05 -3.59 1.07
N PHE A 81 0.83 -3.89 1.51
CA PHE A 81 0.16 -3.16 2.59
C PHE A 81 -0.18 -4.13 3.71
N ALA A 82 0.24 -3.80 4.92
CA ALA A 82 -0.13 -4.56 6.11
C ALA A 82 -1.35 -3.91 6.75
N TYR A 83 -2.40 -4.68 7.00
CA TYR A 83 -3.63 -4.14 7.55
C TYR A 83 -4.25 -5.12 8.56
N LYS A 84 -5.15 -4.59 9.37
CA LYS A 84 -5.96 -5.38 10.29
C LYS A 84 -7.43 -5.03 10.13
N LEU A 85 -8.28 -6.03 10.35
CA LEU A 85 -9.71 -5.85 10.39
C LEU A 85 -10.12 -5.59 11.84
N PHE A 86 -10.85 -4.49 12.09
CA PHE A 86 -11.43 -4.22 13.40
C PHE A 86 -12.78 -4.89 13.55
N ASP A 87 -13.58 -4.78 12.48
CA ASP A 87 -14.87 -5.44 12.33
C ASP A 87 -15.17 -5.54 10.83
N GLU A 88 -16.40 -5.91 10.45
CA GLU A 88 -16.77 -6.14 9.07
C GLU A 88 -16.59 -4.91 8.16
N ASP A 89 -16.70 -3.71 8.74
CA ASP A 89 -16.70 -2.46 7.98
C ASP A 89 -15.46 -1.59 8.21
N ASN A 90 -14.61 -1.95 9.18
CA ASN A 90 -13.50 -1.09 9.59
C ASN A 90 -12.15 -1.79 9.43
N VAL A 91 -11.27 -1.14 8.67
CA VAL A 91 -9.92 -1.64 8.36
C VAL A 91 -8.91 -0.57 8.75
N ILE A 92 -7.78 -0.99 9.32
CA ILE A 92 -6.64 -0.10 9.57
C ILE A 92 -5.44 -0.59 8.77
N VAL A 93 -4.87 0.30 7.94
CA VAL A 93 -3.63 0.05 7.20
C VAL A 93 -2.46 0.56 8.03
N TYR A 94 -1.58 -0.34 8.46
CA TYR A 94 -0.47 -0.04 9.37
C TYR A 94 0.83 0.24 8.66
N TYR A 95 1.16 -0.52 7.61
CA TYR A 95 2.46 -0.44 6.93
C TYR A 95 2.30 -0.56 5.44
N MET A 96 3.25 0.05 4.73
CA MET A 96 3.39 -0.05 3.28
C MET A 96 4.86 -0.20 2.93
N ARG A 97 5.18 -1.12 2.01
CA ARG A 97 6.54 -1.35 1.53
C ARG A 97 6.54 -1.74 0.06
N ASN A 98 7.60 -1.36 -0.63
CA ASN A 98 7.86 -1.90 -1.95
C ASN A 98 8.28 -3.37 -1.77
N LEU A 99 7.52 -4.30 -2.33
CA LEU A 99 7.74 -5.73 -2.12
C LEU A 99 9.10 -6.21 -2.64
N LYS A 100 9.62 -5.59 -3.69
CA LYS A 100 10.94 -5.92 -4.18
C LYS A 100 12.00 -5.76 -3.11
N LEU A 101 11.93 -4.67 -2.33
CA LEU A 101 12.87 -4.41 -1.25
C LEU A 101 12.71 -5.39 -0.08
N VAL A 102 11.52 -5.91 0.13
CA VAL A 102 11.24 -6.87 1.20
C VAL A 102 11.68 -8.28 0.82
N ILE A 103 11.36 -8.71 -0.39
CA ILE A 103 11.61 -10.08 -0.87
C ILE A 103 13.11 -10.33 -1.12
N GLU A 104 13.84 -9.34 -1.63
CA GLU A 104 15.27 -9.47 -1.97
C GLU A 104 16.20 -9.40 -0.74
N LYS A 105 15.67 -9.16 0.42
CA LYS A 105 16.45 -9.26 1.65
C LYS A 105 16.54 -10.75 2.05
#